data_d89ab9ace1e95b4ea0eb93a5ecdca232
#
_entry.id   d89ab9ace1e95b4ea0eb93a5ecdca232
#
_cell.length_a   1.000
_cell.length_b   1.000
_cell.length_c   1.000
_cell.angle_alpha   90.00
_cell.angle_beta   90.00
_cell.angle_gamma   90.00
#
_symmetry.space_group_name_H-M   'P 1'
#
loop_
_entity.id
_entity.type
_entity.pdbx_description
1 polymer ?
#
loop_
_entity_poly.entity_id
_entity_poly.type
_entity_poly.pdbx_seq_one_letter_code
_entity_poly.pdbx_strand_id
1 'polypeptide(L)'
;MVDQGTTSPGDPNALSDVEIVGEVREGRIDLFETLMRRYNQRVYRLARAVMRDDAEAEDVAQEAWVRAWSHLAQWEGRASFSTWLCRIALHEAWARRRRGARTEPLEDGTDAGEGRMREPSSPPPEEGAVYGTEVRALLEKAVESLPETYRTVFVLRQMEELSTAETAKCLEITEEAVKVRLHRARAALQRQLLERAGPGIRQAFPFLGARCDRLVTNVLARVRATAQDGIPPA
;
A
#
# COMPACT_ATOMS: atom_id res chain seq x y z
N MET A 1 -35.42 36.96 28.59
CA MET A 1 -34.88 35.66 28.91
C MET A 1 -34.66 34.96 27.57
N VAL A 2 -33.52 35.21 26.96
CA VAL A 2 -33.16 34.67 25.62
C VAL A 2 -32.36 33.40 25.83
N ASP A 3 -32.97 32.34 25.41
CA ASP A 3 -32.38 30.98 25.39
C ASP A 3 -31.18 30.99 24.44
N GLN A 4 -29.98 30.92 25.01
CA GLN A 4 -28.75 30.70 24.24
C GLN A 4 -28.70 29.22 23.92
N GLY A 5 -29.13 28.88 22.68
CA GLY A 5 -28.99 27.55 22.12
C GLY A 5 -27.54 27.11 22.20
N THR A 6 -27.26 26.18 23.09
CA THR A 6 -26.02 25.45 23.18
C THR A 6 -25.89 24.62 21.91
N THR A 7 -25.19 25.15 20.91
CA THR A 7 -24.77 24.36 19.73
C THR A 7 -23.84 23.27 20.25
N SER A 8 -24.31 22.04 20.24
CA SER A 8 -23.50 20.85 20.51
C SER A 8 -22.27 20.92 19.61
N PRO A 9 -21.04 20.70 20.11
CA PRO A 9 -19.87 20.66 19.24
C PRO A 9 -20.09 19.54 18.24
N GLY A 10 -20.19 19.90 16.95
CA GLY A 10 -20.38 18.96 15.86
C GLY A 10 -19.29 17.90 15.91
N ASP A 11 -19.61 16.67 15.52
CA ASP A 11 -18.67 15.56 15.47
C ASP A 11 -17.40 15.99 14.69
N PRO A 12 -16.20 16.02 15.31
CA PRO A 12 -14.96 16.41 14.64
C PRO A 12 -14.67 15.61 13.38
N ASN A 13 -15.22 14.39 13.29
CA ASN A 13 -15.07 13.53 12.12
C ASN A 13 -15.92 13.98 10.91
N ALA A 14 -16.95 14.80 11.14
CA ALA A 14 -17.80 15.33 10.07
C ALA A 14 -17.16 16.54 9.35
N LEU A 15 -16.17 17.20 9.97
CA LEU A 15 -15.48 18.35 9.39
C LEU A 15 -14.54 17.91 8.25
N SER A 16 -14.48 18.74 7.20
CA SER A 16 -13.47 18.61 6.15
C SER A 16 -12.07 18.98 6.66
N ASP A 17 -11.03 18.52 5.97
CA ASP A 17 -9.65 18.89 6.33
C ASP A 17 -9.42 20.41 6.32
N VAL A 18 -10.08 21.13 5.41
CA VAL A 18 -9.97 22.59 5.30
C VAL A 18 -10.55 23.27 6.52
N GLU A 19 -11.73 22.83 6.97
CA GLU A 19 -12.39 23.34 8.16
C GLU A 19 -11.55 23.05 9.41
N ILE A 20 -11.07 21.80 9.55
CA ILE A 20 -10.19 21.43 10.68
C ILE A 20 -8.94 22.30 10.71
N VAL A 21 -8.25 22.49 9.59
CA VAL A 21 -7.06 23.34 9.54
C VAL A 21 -7.40 24.79 9.89
N GLY A 22 -8.53 25.30 9.43
CA GLY A 22 -9.01 26.63 9.81
C GLY A 22 -9.17 26.78 11.32
N GLU A 23 -9.93 25.89 11.93
CA GLU A 23 -10.19 25.86 13.38
C GLU A 23 -8.89 25.68 14.22
N VAL A 24 -7.97 24.84 13.75
CA VAL A 24 -6.67 24.65 14.40
C VAL A 24 -5.85 25.94 14.39
N ARG A 25 -5.88 26.70 13.29
CA ARG A 25 -5.20 28.00 13.17
C ARG A 25 -5.82 29.07 14.09
N GLU A 26 -7.10 28.95 14.38
CA GLU A 26 -7.84 29.81 15.31
C GLU A 26 -7.63 29.41 16.78
N GLY A 27 -6.83 28.37 17.03
CA GLY A 27 -6.43 27.96 18.39
C GLY A 27 -7.08 26.67 18.90
N ARG A 28 -7.93 26.01 18.13
CA ARG A 28 -8.52 24.71 18.50
C ARG A 28 -7.55 23.56 18.19
N ILE A 29 -6.47 23.50 18.94
CA ILE A 29 -5.36 22.57 18.75
C ILE A 29 -5.81 21.10 18.85
N ASP A 30 -6.82 20.82 19.68
CA ASP A 30 -7.44 19.50 19.87
C ASP A 30 -7.90 18.88 18.55
N LEU A 31 -8.35 19.67 17.60
CA LEU A 31 -8.80 19.18 16.29
C LEU A 31 -7.65 18.65 15.40
N PHE A 32 -6.40 19.00 15.70
CA PHE A 32 -5.26 18.44 14.96
C PHE A 32 -5.15 16.92 15.16
N GLU A 33 -5.57 16.39 16.32
CA GLU A 33 -5.65 14.95 16.56
C GLU A 33 -6.58 14.26 15.55
N THR A 34 -7.65 14.91 15.12
CA THR A 34 -8.56 14.36 14.10
C THR A 34 -7.84 14.14 12.78
N LEU A 35 -7.01 15.09 12.33
CA LEU A 35 -6.17 14.91 11.14
C LEU A 35 -5.14 13.79 11.34
N MET A 36 -4.52 13.72 12.51
CA MET A 36 -3.57 12.66 12.82
C MET A 36 -4.25 11.28 12.72
N ARG A 37 -5.38 11.07 13.37
CA ARG A 37 -6.12 9.80 13.33
C ARG A 37 -6.57 9.44 11.91
N ARG A 38 -6.95 10.41 11.12
CA ARG A 38 -7.38 10.23 9.72
C ARG A 38 -6.23 9.78 8.81
N TYR A 39 -5.00 10.26 9.05
CA TYR A 39 -3.88 10.08 8.14
C TYR A 39 -2.66 9.34 8.70
N ASN A 40 -2.64 8.95 9.99
CA ASN A 40 -1.50 8.24 10.61
C ASN A 40 -1.08 7.00 9.80
N GLN A 41 -2.04 6.19 9.39
CA GLN A 41 -1.72 4.98 8.64
C GLN A 41 -1.06 5.29 7.29
N ARG A 42 -1.52 6.34 6.60
CA ARG A 42 -0.94 6.79 5.34
C ARG A 42 0.49 7.26 5.52
N VAL A 43 0.74 8.12 6.52
CA VAL A 43 2.07 8.63 6.84
C VAL A 43 3.02 7.48 7.18
N TYR A 44 2.59 6.57 8.05
CA TYR A 44 3.37 5.39 8.42
C TYR A 44 3.70 4.50 7.22
N ARG A 45 2.73 4.17 6.36
CA ARG A 45 2.96 3.35 5.16
C ARG A 45 3.97 3.97 4.20
N LEU A 46 3.94 5.29 4.03
CA LEU A 46 4.90 6.00 3.20
C LEU A 46 6.30 5.97 3.80
N ALA A 47 6.41 6.24 5.11
CA ALA A 47 7.66 6.11 5.83
C ALA A 47 8.23 4.68 5.72
N ARG A 48 7.40 3.67 5.95
CA ARG A 48 7.76 2.24 5.85
C ARG A 48 8.18 1.84 4.43
N ALA A 49 7.54 2.42 3.40
CA ALA A 49 7.94 2.20 2.01
C ALA A 49 9.36 2.68 1.70
N VAL A 50 9.89 3.65 2.43
CA VAL A 50 11.24 4.18 2.25
C VAL A 50 12.24 3.50 3.20
N MET A 51 11.90 3.41 4.49
CA MET A 51 12.82 2.98 5.56
C MET A 51 12.99 1.46 5.63
N ARG A 52 11.97 0.67 5.31
CA ARG A 52 11.94 -0.80 5.43
C ARG A 52 12.10 -1.34 6.86
N ASP A 53 12.05 -0.48 7.84
CA ASP A 53 12.14 -0.78 9.26
C ASP A 53 10.97 -0.11 9.98
N ASP A 54 10.34 -0.81 10.91
CA ASP A 54 9.13 -0.33 11.58
C ASP A 54 9.44 0.80 12.57
N ALA A 55 10.52 0.68 13.34
CA ALA A 55 10.91 1.69 14.31
C ALA A 55 11.34 3.00 13.62
N GLU A 56 12.14 2.88 12.55
CA GLU A 56 12.54 4.02 11.74
C GLU A 56 11.33 4.68 11.05
N ALA A 57 10.36 3.89 10.62
CA ALA A 57 9.14 4.40 10.00
C ALA A 57 8.25 5.14 11.01
N GLU A 58 8.15 4.66 12.25
CA GLU A 58 7.42 5.33 13.32
C GLU A 58 8.07 6.67 13.66
N ASP A 59 9.41 6.72 13.80
CA ASP A 59 10.14 7.95 14.06
C ASP A 59 9.95 8.97 12.93
N VAL A 60 10.03 8.51 11.66
CA VAL A 60 9.76 9.37 10.50
C VAL A 60 8.33 9.89 10.52
N ALA A 61 7.37 9.05 10.87
CA ALA A 61 5.97 9.46 10.95
C ALA A 61 5.75 10.52 12.03
N GLN A 62 6.37 10.38 13.19
CA GLN A 62 6.33 11.38 14.27
C GLN A 62 6.92 12.71 13.79
N GLU A 63 8.12 12.68 13.21
CA GLU A 63 8.78 13.89 12.71
C GLU A 63 7.97 14.57 11.60
N ALA A 64 7.36 13.78 10.71
CA ALA A 64 6.48 14.31 9.67
C ALA A 64 5.27 15.06 10.26
N TRP A 65 4.69 14.57 11.34
CA TRP A 65 3.58 15.26 12.03
C TRP A 65 4.04 16.52 12.74
N VAL A 66 5.19 16.50 13.41
CA VAL A 66 5.80 17.71 14.02
C VAL A 66 6.06 18.78 12.96
N ARG A 67 6.58 18.39 11.80
CA ARG A 67 6.77 19.31 10.67
C ARG A 67 5.46 19.78 10.06
N ALA A 68 4.49 18.91 9.90
CA ALA A 68 3.17 19.30 9.42
C ALA A 68 2.55 20.35 10.35
N TRP A 69 2.65 20.17 11.65
CA TRP A 69 2.24 21.16 12.64
C TRP A 69 2.97 22.50 12.44
N SER A 70 4.31 22.48 12.41
CA SER A 70 5.13 23.69 12.29
C SER A 70 4.91 24.47 10.99
N HIS A 71 4.47 23.80 9.92
CA HIS A 71 4.22 24.39 8.61
C HIS A 71 2.72 24.52 8.28
N LEU A 72 1.84 24.21 9.23
CA LEU A 72 0.40 24.19 8.98
C LEU A 72 -0.13 25.55 8.48
N ALA A 73 0.44 26.65 8.98
CA ALA A 73 0.10 27.99 8.53
C ALA A 73 0.40 28.23 7.04
N GLN A 74 1.34 27.51 6.47
CA GLN A 74 1.78 27.64 5.07
C GLN A 74 0.93 26.79 4.10
N TRP A 75 0.06 25.92 4.63
CA TRP A 75 -0.82 25.14 3.76
C TRP A 75 -1.96 26.04 3.24
N GLU A 76 -1.94 26.35 1.97
CA GLU A 76 -2.88 27.28 1.30
C GLU A 76 -4.06 26.56 0.62
N GLY A 77 -4.19 25.24 0.76
CA GLY A 77 -5.27 24.49 0.11
C GLY A 77 -5.10 24.27 -1.40
N ARG A 78 -3.94 24.63 -2.00
CA ARG A 78 -3.65 24.39 -3.44
C ARG A 78 -3.59 22.91 -3.80
N ALA A 79 -3.28 22.08 -2.85
CA ALA A 79 -3.36 20.63 -2.92
C ALA A 79 -4.17 20.13 -1.73
N SER A 80 -4.75 18.92 -1.81
CA SER A 80 -5.40 18.29 -0.66
C SER A 80 -4.42 18.21 0.53
N PHE A 81 -4.96 18.28 1.74
CA PHE A 81 -4.15 18.15 2.96
C PHE A 81 -3.35 16.84 2.93
N SER A 82 -3.98 15.76 2.48
CA SER A 82 -3.33 14.46 2.36
C SER A 82 -2.15 14.48 1.39
N THR A 83 -2.23 15.13 0.23
CA THR A 83 -1.12 15.24 -0.73
C THR A 83 0.03 16.07 -0.15
N TRP A 84 -0.29 17.17 0.53
CA TRP A 84 0.70 18.02 1.18
C TRP A 84 1.42 17.27 2.31
N LEU A 85 0.68 16.53 3.15
CA LEU A 85 1.23 15.71 4.22
C LEU A 85 2.11 14.56 3.70
N CYS A 86 1.69 13.90 2.61
CA CYS A 86 2.49 12.86 1.96
C CYS A 86 3.86 13.38 1.50
N ARG A 87 3.93 14.61 0.95
CA ARG A 87 5.22 15.23 0.59
C ARG A 87 6.11 15.42 1.82
N ILE A 88 5.57 15.92 2.92
CA ILE A 88 6.31 16.08 4.17
C ILE A 88 6.88 14.73 4.63
N ALA A 89 6.03 13.70 4.70
CA ALA A 89 6.43 12.37 5.15
C ALA A 89 7.55 11.77 4.27
N LEU A 90 7.42 11.87 2.96
CA LEU A 90 8.43 11.37 2.02
C LEU A 90 9.75 12.15 2.13
N HIS A 91 9.69 13.49 2.26
CA HIS A 91 10.89 14.30 2.44
C HIS A 91 11.63 13.94 3.74
N GLU A 92 10.89 13.70 4.84
CA GLU A 92 11.50 13.24 6.09
C GLU A 92 12.13 11.87 5.95
N ALA A 93 11.44 10.92 5.35
CA ALA A 93 11.96 9.58 5.12
C ALA A 93 13.27 9.61 4.29
N TRP A 94 13.28 10.35 3.19
CA TRP A 94 14.48 10.49 2.36
C TRP A 94 15.61 11.25 3.07
N ALA A 95 15.29 12.29 3.85
CA ALA A 95 16.28 13.02 4.62
C ALA A 95 16.92 12.11 5.67
N ARG A 96 16.13 11.32 6.40
CA ARG A 96 16.61 10.38 7.40
C ARG A 96 17.50 9.30 6.77
N ARG A 97 17.07 8.70 5.67
CA ARG A 97 17.86 7.71 4.95
C ARG A 97 19.20 8.27 4.46
N ARG A 98 19.22 9.49 3.91
CA ARG A 98 20.49 10.14 3.51
C ARG A 98 21.41 10.40 4.70
N ARG A 99 20.86 10.70 5.88
CA ARG A 99 21.66 10.87 7.11
C ARG A 99 22.25 9.53 7.57
N GLY A 100 21.46 8.47 7.59
CA GLY A 100 21.91 7.12 7.92
C GLY A 100 23.06 6.65 7.03
N ALA A 101 22.92 6.79 5.71
CA ALA A 101 23.93 6.42 4.73
C ALA A 101 25.26 7.24 4.86
N ARG A 102 25.25 8.39 5.54
CA ARG A 102 26.47 9.17 5.81
C ARG A 102 27.16 8.78 7.11
N THR A 103 26.45 8.11 8.00
CA THR A 103 26.94 7.75 9.35
C THR A 103 27.53 6.33 9.36
N GLU A 104 27.21 5.50 8.36
CA GLU A 104 27.87 4.22 8.18
C GLU A 104 29.28 4.46 7.61
N PRO A 105 30.37 3.96 8.27
CA PRO A 105 31.69 3.97 7.70
C PRO A 105 31.67 3.21 6.37
N LEU A 106 32.40 3.71 5.36
CA LEU A 106 32.68 3.00 4.12
C LEU A 106 33.37 1.68 4.42
N GLU A 107 32.61 0.63 4.71
CA GLU A 107 33.08 -0.72 4.57
C GLU A 107 32.82 -1.14 3.12
N ASP A 108 33.94 -1.49 2.46
CA ASP A 108 34.01 -1.89 1.08
C ASP A 108 32.99 -3.00 0.74
N GLY A 109 32.18 -2.72 -0.24
CA GLY A 109 31.46 -3.61 -1.13
C GLY A 109 31.17 -5.04 -0.69
N THR A 110 30.03 -5.25 -0.03
CA THR A 110 29.19 -6.43 -0.26
C THR A 110 27.75 -6.09 0.02
N ASP A 111 26.98 -6.08 -1.04
CA ASP A 111 25.53 -5.96 -1.06
C ASP A 111 24.90 -7.21 -0.42
N ALA A 112 24.60 -7.16 0.85
CA ALA A 112 23.70 -8.06 1.56
C ALA A 112 23.36 -7.50 2.94
N GLY A 113 22.56 -6.42 2.97
CA GLY A 113 21.88 -6.02 4.19
C GLY A 113 20.82 -7.04 4.56
N GLU A 114 21.19 -8.11 5.25
CA GLU A 114 20.26 -8.93 6.01
C GLU A 114 19.71 -8.09 7.16
N GLY A 115 18.62 -7.36 6.87
CA GLY A 115 17.83 -6.71 7.89
C GLY A 115 17.37 -7.77 8.90
N ARG A 116 17.83 -7.64 10.16
CA ARG A 116 17.32 -8.44 11.26
C ARG A 116 15.81 -8.38 11.26
N MET A 117 15.18 -9.47 10.86
CA MET A 117 13.75 -9.69 11.00
C MET A 117 13.43 -9.70 12.50
N ARG A 118 12.91 -8.59 12.99
CA ARG A 118 12.18 -8.56 14.24
C ARG A 118 10.77 -9.02 13.89
N GLU A 119 10.32 -10.12 14.49
CA GLU A 119 8.96 -10.61 14.31
C GLU A 119 7.97 -9.51 14.66
N PRO A 120 6.93 -9.29 13.82
CA PRO A 120 5.88 -8.34 14.16
C PRO A 120 5.15 -8.83 15.40
N SER A 121 5.11 -8.03 16.44
CA SER A 121 4.29 -8.28 17.62
C SER A 121 2.83 -7.98 17.29
N SER A 122 2.18 -8.92 16.63
CA SER A 122 0.73 -8.91 16.45
C SER A 122 0.11 -9.94 17.39
N PRO A 123 -1.04 -9.67 18.00
CA PRO A 123 -1.74 -10.65 18.81
C PRO A 123 -2.12 -11.89 17.98
N PRO A 124 -2.24 -13.08 18.61
CA PRO A 124 -2.54 -14.33 17.90
C PRO A 124 -3.89 -14.23 17.18
N PRO A 125 -3.97 -14.68 15.92
CA PRO A 125 -5.19 -14.60 15.13
C PRO A 125 -6.20 -15.69 15.54
N GLU A 126 -7.47 -15.34 15.50
CA GLU A 126 -8.57 -16.31 15.56
C GLU A 126 -8.52 -17.27 14.34
N GLU A 127 -8.93 -18.53 14.50
CA GLU A 127 -8.68 -19.63 13.56
C GLU A 127 -9.18 -19.43 12.10
N GLY A 128 -10.00 -18.43 11.81
CA GLY A 128 -10.38 -18.01 10.44
C GLY A 128 -9.43 -17.01 9.79
N ALA A 129 -8.52 -16.40 10.54
CA ALA A 129 -7.62 -15.33 10.10
C ALA A 129 -6.26 -15.84 9.58
N VAL A 130 -5.91 -17.11 9.79
CA VAL A 130 -4.57 -17.66 9.47
C VAL A 130 -4.24 -17.53 7.99
N TYR A 131 -5.15 -17.90 7.09
CA TYR A 131 -4.94 -17.75 5.65
C TYR A 131 -4.81 -16.30 5.20
N GLY A 132 -5.57 -15.39 5.83
CA GLY A 132 -5.50 -13.95 5.56
C GLY A 132 -4.15 -13.37 5.99
N THR A 133 -3.62 -13.82 7.11
CA THR A 133 -2.34 -13.36 7.68
C THR A 133 -1.16 -13.81 6.83
N GLU A 134 -1.15 -15.07 6.36
CA GLU A 134 -0.09 -15.59 5.49
C GLU A 134 -0.06 -14.89 4.14
N VAL A 135 -1.23 -14.70 3.50
CA VAL A 135 -1.34 -13.98 2.23
C VAL A 135 -0.90 -12.51 2.40
N ARG A 136 -1.29 -11.88 3.50
CA ARG A 136 -0.87 -10.51 3.82
C ARG A 136 0.64 -10.42 3.97
N ALA A 137 1.27 -11.31 4.75
CA ALA A 137 2.72 -11.35 4.95
C ALA A 137 3.46 -11.59 3.63
N LEU A 138 2.92 -12.45 2.74
CA LEU A 138 3.47 -12.67 1.41
C LEU A 138 3.41 -11.41 0.54
N LEU A 139 2.29 -10.68 0.57
CA LEU A 139 2.13 -9.44 -0.17
C LEU A 139 3.05 -8.33 0.37
N GLU A 140 3.16 -8.20 1.69
CA GLU A 140 4.06 -7.24 2.34
C GLU A 140 5.52 -7.50 1.93
N LYS A 141 6.00 -8.74 2.02
CA LYS A 141 7.34 -9.12 1.56
C LYS A 141 7.55 -8.87 0.07
N ALA A 142 6.54 -9.13 -0.76
CA ALA A 142 6.63 -8.86 -2.19
C ALA A 142 6.76 -7.35 -2.47
N VAL A 143 5.98 -6.52 -1.78
CA VAL A 143 6.06 -5.05 -1.90
C VAL A 143 7.40 -4.54 -1.40
N GLU A 144 7.90 -5.05 -0.26
CA GLU A 144 9.19 -4.68 0.30
C GLU A 144 10.38 -4.99 -0.60
N SER A 145 10.28 -6.07 -1.39
CA SER A 145 11.34 -6.45 -2.33
C SER A 145 11.41 -5.56 -3.58
N LEU A 146 10.40 -4.72 -3.83
CA LEU A 146 10.46 -3.77 -4.93
C LEU A 146 11.57 -2.74 -4.72
N PRO A 147 12.25 -2.30 -5.80
CA PRO A 147 13.07 -1.11 -5.75
C PRO A 147 12.26 0.08 -5.19
N GLU A 148 12.89 0.92 -4.37
CA GLU A 148 12.20 2.01 -3.67
C GLU A 148 11.36 2.89 -4.59
N THR A 149 11.91 3.27 -5.75
CA THR A 149 11.20 4.11 -6.72
C THR A 149 9.92 3.49 -7.28
N TYR A 150 9.83 2.16 -7.30
CA TYR A 150 8.62 1.43 -7.70
C TYR A 150 7.69 1.22 -6.50
N ARG A 151 8.27 0.90 -5.34
CA ARG A 151 7.54 0.66 -4.09
C ARG A 151 6.77 1.91 -3.65
N THR A 152 7.41 3.08 -3.62
CA THR A 152 6.75 4.34 -3.23
C THR A 152 5.60 4.69 -4.17
N VAL A 153 5.79 4.55 -5.48
CA VAL A 153 4.68 4.75 -6.45
C VAL A 153 3.58 3.72 -6.24
N PHE A 154 3.91 2.46 -5.98
CA PHE A 154 2.92 1.41 -5.73
C PHE A 154 2.09 1.69 -4.47
N VAL A 155 2.74 2.08 -3.37
CA VAL A 155 2.05 2.43 -2.12
C VAL A 155 1.11 3.61 -2.35
N LEU A 156 1.57 4.72 -2.93
CA LEU A 156 0.74 5.90 -3.20
C LEU A 156 -0.46 5.58 -4.10
N ARG A 157 -0.27 4.78 -5.14
CA ARG A 157 -1.30 4.51 -6.16
C ARG A 157 -2.25 3.38 -5.80
N GLN A 158 -1.80 2.32 -5.12
CA GLN A 158 -2.57 1.10 -4.88
C GLN A 158 -3.02 0.93 -3.44
N MET A 159 -2.28 1.47 -2.49
CA MET A 159 -2.64 1.37 -1.07
C MET A 159 -3.31 2.65 -0.56
N GLU A 160 -2.86 3.81 -1.06
CA GLU A 160 -3.38 5.12 -0.63
C GLU A 160 -4.30 5.76 -1.66
N GLU A 161 -4.51 5.12 -2.82
CA GLU A 161 -5.47 5.48 -3.87
C GLU A 161 -5.32 6.90 -4.44
N LEU A 162 -4.12 7.52 -4.27
CA LEU A 162 -3.86 8.82 -4.87
C LEU A 162 -3.96 8.75 -6.39
N SER A 163 -4.47 9.78 -7.02
CA SER A 163 -4.45 9.93 -8.47
C SER A 163 -3.02 9.99 -9.03
N THR A 164 -2.86 9.77 -10.35
CA THR A 164 -1.55 9.90 -11.01
C THR A 164 -0.97 11.29 -10.81
N ALA A 165 -1.81 12.33 -10.92
CA ALA A 165 -1.39 13.72 -10.75
C ALA A 165 -0.96 14.03 -9.30
N GLU A 166 -1.69 13.55 -8.30
CA GLU A 166 -1.31 13.70 -6.88
C GLU A 166 -0.02 12.95 -6.57
N THR A 167 0.12 11.71 -7.06
CA THR A 167 1.34 10.92 -6.90
C THR A 167 2.55 11.61 -7.54
N ALA A 168 2.37 12.18 -8.74
CA ALA A 168 3.40 12.95 -9.42
C ALA A 168 3.84 14.17 -8.58
N LYS A 169 2.87 14.89 -8.01
CA LYS A 169 3.13 16.01 -7.09
C LYS A 169 3.83 15.57 -5.81
N CYS A 170 3.42 14.43 -5.20
CA CYS A 170 4.05 13.91 -3.99
C CYS A 170 5.51 13.51 -4.19
N LEU A 171 5.84 12.94 -5.36
CA LEU A 171 7.17 12.40 -5.69
C LEU A 171 8.03 13.37 -6.48
N GLU A 172 7.49 14.54 -6.87
CA GLU A 172 8.16 15.56 -7.71
C GLU A 172 8.68 14.98 -9.04
N ILE A 173 7.85 14.16 -9.69
CA ILE A 173 8.13 13.52 -10.98
C ILE A 173 6.97 13.77 -11.97
N THR A 174 7.17 13.43 -13.24
CA THR A 174 6.12 13.54 -14.26
C THR A 174 5.06 12.45 -14.09
N GLU A 175 3.84 12.69 -14.57
CA GLU A 175 2.77 11.70 -14.57
C GLU A 175 3.12 10.46 -15.41
N GLU A 176 3.87 10.64 -16.50
CA GLU A 176 4.39 9.55 -17.33
C GLU A 176 5.35 8.66 -16.52
N ALA A 177 6.23 9.27 -15.73
CA ALA A 177 7.12 8.53 -14.85
C ALA A 177 6.35 7.71 -13.80
N VAL A 178 5.24 8.26 -13.25
CA VAL A 178 4.34 7.53 -12.34
C VAL A 178 3.75 6.31 -13.04
N LYS A 179 3.19 6.48 -14.24
CA LYS A 179 2.58 5.38 -15.02
C LYS A 179 3.60 4.26 -15.31
N VAL A 180 4.79 4.63 -15.77
CA VAL A 180 5.87 3.67 -16.09
C VAL A 180 6.33 2.93 -14.82
N ARG A 181 6.57 3.66 -13.73
CA ARG A 181 7.00 3.05 -12.46
C ARG A 181 5.92 2.12 -11.89
N LEU A 182 4.65 2.51 -11.94
CA LEU A 182 3.54 1.68 -11.50
C LEU A 182 3.43 0.38 -12.34
N HIS A 183 3.55 0.50 -13.67
CA HIS A 183 3.55 -0.66 -14.55
C HIS A 183 4.68 -1.63 -14.21
N ARG A 184 5.90 -1.13 -14.03
CA ARG A 184 7.06 -1.94 -13.63
C ARG A 184 6.90 -2.56 -12.24
N ALA A 185 6.34 -1.82 -11.28
CA ALA A 185 6.02 -2.35 -9.96
C ALA A 185 5.07 -3.54 -10.03
N ARG A 186 3.96 -3.40 -10.78
CA ARG A 186 2.97 -4.48 -10.97
C ARG A 186 3.58 -5.70 -11.66
N ALA A 187 4.37 -5.50 -12.71
CA ALA A 187 5.04 -6.60 -13.41
C ALA A 187 6.03 -7.34 -12.51
N ALA A 188 6.79 -6.63 -11.67
CA ALA A 188 7.70 -7.23 -10.72
C ALA A 188 6.97 -8.04 -9.65
N LEU A 189 5.88 -7.49 -9.07
CA LEU A 189 5.04 -8.21 -8.11
C LEU A 189 4.40 -9.45 -8.72
N GLN A 190 3.86 -9.34 -9.92
CA GLN A 190 3.25 -10.48 -10.61
C GLN A 190 4.26 -11.60 -10.82
N ARG A 191 5.47 -11.30 -11.28
CA ARG A 191 6.55 -12.28 -11.45
C ARG A 191 6.88 -12.98 -10.14
N GLN A 192 7.10 -12.23 -9.06
CA GLN A 192 7.43 -12.78 -7.75
C GLN A 192 6.32 -13.67 -7.18
N LEU A 193 5.06 -13.25 -7.34
CA LEU A 193 3.93 -14.06 -6.88
C LEU A 193 3.81 -15.35 -7.69
N LEU A 194 4.04 -15.31 -9.01
CA LEU A 194 4.06 -16.50 -9.87
C LEU A 194 5.21 -17.43 -9.52
N GLU A 195 6.41 -16.91 -9.24
CA GLU A 195 7.58 -17.70 -8.81
C GLU A 195 7.31 -18.40 -7.46
N ARG A 196 6.68 -17.69 -6.51
CA ARG A 196 6.34 -18.26 -5.19
C ARG A 196 5.17 -19.23 -5.26
N ALA A 197 4.19 -18.98 -6.10
CA ALA A 197 3.07 -19.90 -6.32
C ALA A 197 3.52 -21.22 -6.98
N GLY A 198 4.68 -21.22 -7.66
CA GLY A 198 5.40 -22.38 -8.14
C GLY A 198 4.54 -23.42 -8.90
N PRO A 199 4.83 -24.72 -8.72
CA PRO A 199 4.08 -25.80 -9.34
C PRO A 199 2.60 -25.86 -8.96
N GLY A 200 2.22 -25.26 -7.82
CA GLY A 200 0.83 -25.23 -7.34
C GLY A 200 -0.15 -24.58 -8.33
N ILE A 201 0.30 -23.58 -9.11
CA ILE A 201 -0.53 -22.99 -10.16
C ILE A 201 -0.85 -24.02 -11.25
N ARG A 202 0.10 -24.88 -11.61
CA ARG A 202 -0.11 -25.94 -12.62
C ARG A 202 -1.07 -27.03 -12.12
N GLN A 203 -1.23 -27.15 -10.80
CA GLN A 203 -2.16 -28.07 -10.15
C GLN A 203 -3.51 -27.43 -9.84
N ALA A 204 -3.66 -26.11 -10.05
CA ALA A 204 -4.93 -25.43 -9.88
C ALA A 204 -5.93 -25.94 -10.93
N PHE A 205 -7.19 -26.10 -10.51
CA PHE A 205 -8.27 -26.65 -11.34
C PHE A 205 -8.00 -28.05 -11.91
N PRO A 206 -7.67 -29.03 -11.06
CA PRO A 206 -7.38 -30.39 -11.53
C PRO A 206 -8.60 -30.99 -12.21
N PHE A 207 -8.39 -31.44 -13.44
CA PHE A 207 -9.40 -32.15 -14.23
C PHE A 207 -8.90 -33.59 -14.48
N LEU A 208 -8.93 -34.39 -13.39
CA LEU A 208 -8.39 -35.75 -13.38
C LEU A 208 -9.40 -36.74 -12.73
N GLY A 209 -9.11 -38.03 -12.89
CA GLY A 209 -9.90 -39.11 -12.29
C GLY A 209 -11.34 -39.14 -12.81
N ALA A 210 -12.31 -39.41 -11.97
CA ALA A 210 -13.70 -39.64 -12.32
C ALA A 210 -14.38 -38.51 -13.15
N ARG A 211 -13.85 -37.29 -13.11
CA ARG A 211 -14.35 -36.19 -13.99
C ARG A 211 -13.85 -36.34 -15.41
N CYS A 212 -12.58 -36.68 -15.60
CA CYS A 212 -11.99 -36.96 -16.90
C CYS A 212 -12.63 -38.17 -17.54
N ASP A 213 -12.76 -39.26 -16.77
CA ASP A 213 -13.36 -40.51 -17.27
C ASP A 213 -14.80 -40.34 -17.75
N ARG A 214 -15.61 -39.59 -16.98
CA ARG A 214 -17.00 -39.29 -17.41
C ARG A 214 -17.03 -38.45 -18.69
N LEU A 215 -16.15 -37.45 -18.81
CA LEU A 215 -16.09 -36.63 -20.04
C LEU A 215 -15.72 -37.50 -21.25
N VAL A 216 -14.66 -38.32 -21.13
CA VAL A 216 -14.21 -39.21 -22.18
C VAL A 216 -15.33 -40.17 -22.57
N THR A 217 -15.99 -40.82 -21.61
CA THR A 217 -17.10 -41.74 -21.86
C THR A 217 -18.24 -41.04 -22.59
N ASN A 218 -18.65 -39.87 -22.13
CA ASN A 218 -19.76 -39.13 -22.77
C ASN A 218 -19.43 -38.63 -24.18
N VAL A 219 -18.19 -38.18 -24.40
CA VAL A 219 -17.74 -37.74 -25.73
C VAL A 219 -17.68 -38.93 -26.68
N LEU A 220 -17.08 -40.06 -26.25
CA LEU A 220 -17.01 -41.29 -27.10
C LEU A 220 -18.38 -41.86 -27.44
N ALA A 221 -19.33 -41.81 -26.51
CA ALA A 221 -20.72 -42.22 -26.80
C ALA A 221 -21.34 -41.34 -27.90
N ARG A 222 -21.15 -40.03 -27.85
CA ARG A 222 -21.63 -39.11 -28.88
C ARG A 222 -20.95 -39.34 -30.23
N VAL A 223 -19.61 -39.46 -30.23
CA VAL A 223 -18.86 -39.72 -31.47
C VAL A 223 -19.29 -41.02 -32.14
N ARG A 224 -19.50 -42.07 -31.36
CA ARG A 224 -20.00 -43.37 -31.91
C ARG A 224 -21.39 -43.28 -32.48
N ALA A 225 -22.31 -42.55 -31.83
CA ALA A 225 -23.63 -42.31 -32.36
C ALA A 225 -23.58 -41.55 -33.72
N THR A 226 -22.80 -40.48 -33.79
CA THR A 226 -22.63 -39.68 -35.01
C THR A 226 -21.97 -40.50 -36.14
N ALA A 227 -21.01 -41.38 -35.81
CA ALA A 227 -20.38 -42.27 -36.81
C ALA A 227 -21.33 -43.36 -37.35
N GLN A 228 -22.30 -43.81 -36.54
CA GLN A 228 -23.34 -44.75 -37.00
C GLN A 228 -24.38 -44.10 -37.92
N ASP A 229 -24.61 -42.79 -37.71
CA ASP A 229 -25.54 -42.01 -38.56
C ASP A 229 -24.91 -41.53 -39.89
N GLY A 230 -23.68 -41.97 -40.20
CA GLY A 230 -23.03 -41.76 -41.50
C GLY A 230 -22.56 -40.31 -41.77
N ILE A 231 -22.40 -39.49 -40.74
CA ILE A 231 -21.88 -38.12 -40.89
C ILE A 231 -20.35 -38.14 -40.67
N PRO A 232 -19.52 -37.91 -41.73
CA PRO A 232 -18.08 -37.86 -41.56
C PRO A 232 -17.68 -36.60 -40.75
N PRO A 233 -16.51 -36.64 -40.02
CA PRO A 233 -15.99 -35.43 -39.37
C PRO A 233 -15.66 -34.37 -40.42
N ALA A 234 -16.11 -33.15 -40.19
CA ALA A 234 -15.87 -31.99 -41.06
C ALA A 234 -14.41 -31.54 -40.97
#